data_2f8d478be8aca56f25b6e9f6136d52c2
#
_entry.id   2f8d478be8aca56f25b6e9f6136d52c2
#
_cell.length_a   1.000
_cell.length_b   1.000
_cell.length_c   1.000
_cell.angle_alpha   90.00
_cell.angle_beta   90.00
_cell.angle_gamma   90.00
#
_symmetry.space_group_name_H-M   'P 1'
#
loop_
_entity.id
_entity.type
_entity.pdbx_description
1 polymer ?
#
loop_
_entity_poly.entity_id
_entity_poly.type
_entity_poly.pdbx_seq_one_letter_code
_entity_poly.pdbx_strand_id
1 'polypeptide(L)'
;GIPRDTLRKALKLLTDAGWTLSDQGLLNANKQPLRFEILLVNPNLERILQPYIEDLRRLGINVGLRTVDRAQYKQRLDRFDFDMVLMTLQQTLSPGLEQWQYFHSSQATINGSKNYAGIANPVVDALLNKLLAAQTRDEQVAAA
;
A
#
# COMPACT_ATOMS: atom_id res chain seq x y z
N GLY A 1 14.10 16.43 -1.41
CA GLY A 1 14.32 15.05 -1.85
C GLY A 1 14.85 14.18 -0.73
N ILE A 2 14.79 12.88 -0.90
CA ILE A 2 15.27 11.90 0.09
C ILE A 2 16.79 12.02 0.25
N PRO A 3 17.35 11.93 1.49
CA PRO A 3 18.79 11.94 1.72
C PRO A 3 19.51 10.82 0.97
N ARG A 4 20.75 11.09 0.50
CA ARG A 4 21.55 10.11 -0.26
C ARG A 4 21.77 8.80 0.50
N ASP A 5 21.94 8.86 1.81
CA ASP A 5 22.18 7.67 2.64
C ASP A 5 20.93 6.78 2.71
N THR A 6 19.75 7.37 2.73
CA THR A 6 18.48 6.64 2.66
C THR A 6 18.32 5.93 1.32
N LEU A 7 18.66 6.60 0.20
CA LEU A 7 18.64 5.97 -1.12
C LEU A 7 19.64 4.83 -1.24
N ARG A 8 20.87 4.97 -0.68
CA ARG A 8 21.85 3.89 -0.65
C ARG A 8 21.35 2.68 0.15
N LYS A 9 20.74 2.93 1.31
CA LYS A 9 20.15 1.86 2.13
C LYS A 9 19.03 1.15 1.39
N ALA A 10 18.16 1.89 0.71
CA ALA A 10 17.07 1.32 -0.10
C ALA A 10 17.62 0.47 -1.24
N LEU A 11 18.61 0.97 -1.98
CA LEU A 11 19.25 0.22 -3.06
C LEU A 11 19.93 -1.07 -2.54
N LYS A 12 20.60 -0.98 -1.38
CA LYS A 12 21.17 -2.18 -0.75
C LYS A 12 20.12 -3.23 -0.43
N LEU A 13 18.98 -2.85 0.16
CA LEU A 13 17.90 -3.76 0.48
C LEU A 13 17.32 -4.41 -0.79
N LEU A 14 17.17 -3.65 -1.87
CA LEU A 14 16.72 -4.17 -3.16
C LEU A 14 17.74 -5.17 -3.74
N THR A 15 19.03 -4.85 -3.67
CA THR A 15 20.11 -5.73 -4.14
C THR A 15 20.14 -7.03 -3.30
N ASP A 16 20.06 -6.91 -1.98
CA ASP A 16 20.00 -8.07 -1.06
C ASP A 16 18.77 -8.95 -1.34
N ALA A 17 17.68 -8.37 -1.85
CA ALA A 17 16.47 -9.07 -2.28
C ALA A 17 16.56 -9.66 -3.71
N GLY A 18 17.73 -9.58 -4.36
CA GLY A 18 17.97 -10.20 -5.67
C GLY A 18 17.70 -9.29 -6.88
N TRP A 19 17.47 -7.99 -6.66
CA TRP A 19 17.34 -7.02 -7.76
C TRP A 19 18.71 -6.51 -8.19
N THR A 20 18.92 -6.34 -9.51
CA THR A 20 20.16 -5.83 -10.09
C THR A 20 19.89 -4.52 -10.82
N LEU A 21 20.65 -3.47 -10.50
CA LEU A 21 20.58 -2.19 -11.20
C LEU A 21 21.26 -2.30 -12.57
N SER A 22 20.58 -1.85 -13.62
CA SER A 22 21.06 -1.80 -15.00
C SER A 22 20.69 -0.47 -15.65
N ASP A 23 21.10 -0.28 -16.90
CA ASP A 23 20.70 0.88 -17.73
C ASP A 23 19.18 0.92 -17.99
N GLN A 24 18.50 -0.21 -17.86
CA GLN A 24 17.05 -0.34 -18.01
C GLN A 24 16.29 -0.21 -16.67
N GLY A 25 16.96 0.09 -15.59
CA GLY A 25 16.44 0.15 -14.23
C GLY A 25 16.75 -1.10 -13.40
N LEU A 26 15.99 -1.33 -12.34
CA LEU A 26 16.12 -2.52 -11.50
C LEU A 26 15.49 -3.74 -12.17
N LEU A 27 16.27 -4.81 -12.33
CA LEU A 27 15.83 -6.06 -12.95
C LEU A 27 15.87 -7.19 -11.93
N ASN A 28 14.89 -8.09 -11.99
CA ASN A 28 14.90 -9.35 -11.25
C ASN A 28 15.78 -10.41 -11.96
N ALA A 29 15.89 -11.61 -11.37
CA ALA A 29 16.65 -12.73 -11.94
C ALA A 29 16.20 -13.13 -13.36
N ASN A 30 14.93 -12.89 -13.72
CA ASN A 30 14.37 -13.16 -15.04
C ASN A 30 14.51 -11.96 -16.00
N LYS A 31 15.32 -10.95 -15.65
CA LYS A 31 15.51 -9.70 -16.41
C LYS A 31 14.23 -8.89 -16.62
N GLN A 32 13.25 -9.05 -15.74
CA GLN A 32 12.04 -8.24 -15.76
C GLN A 32 12.24 -6.99 -14.91
N PRO A 33 11.86 -5.79 -15.40
CA PRO A 33 12.02 -4.55 -14.66
C PRO A 33 11.05 -4.46 -13.48
N LEU A 34 11.52 -3.86 -12.37
CA LEU A 34 10.65 -3.48 -11.27
C LEU A 34 9.83 -2.26 -11.71
N ARG A 35 8.57 -2.51 -11.97
CA ARG A 35 7.62 -1.48 -12.38
C ARG A 35 6.29 -1.68 -11.71
N PHE A 36 5.60 -0.60 -11.43
CA PHE A 36 4.22 -0.61 -10.96
C PHE A 36 3.50 0.70 -11.32
N GLU A 37 2.20 0.71 -11.16
CA GLU A 37 1.34 1.86 -11.47
C GLU A 37 0.61 2.33 -10.22
N ILE A 38 0.55 3.64 -10.01
CA ILE A 38 -0.27 4.25 -8.96
C ILE A 38 -1.59 4.68 -9.60
N LEU A 39 -2.69 4.06 -9.15
CA LEU A 39 -4.02 4.38 -9.61
C LEU A 39 -4.56 5.60 -8.85
N LEU A 40 -5.05 6.60 -9.59
CA LEU A 40 -5.56 7.86 -9.07
C LEU A 40 -6.96 8.15 -9.59
N VAL A 41 -7.74 8.87 -8.79
CA VAL A 41 -9.04 9.46 -9.17
C VAL A 41 -8.98 10.99 -9.22
N ASN A 42 -8.00 11.59 -8.55
CA ASN A 42 -7.83 13.04 -8.50
C ASN A 42 -6.52 13.44 -9.21
N PRO A 43 -6.59 14.14 -10.37
CA PRO A 43 -5.40 14.53 -11.12
C PRO A 43 -4.48 15.48 -10.35
N ASN A 44 -4.98 16.22 -9.37
CA ASN A 44 -4.14 17.10 -8.55
C ASN A 44 -3.09 16.34 -7.73
N LEU A 45 -3.31 15.05 -7.45
CA LEU A 45 -2.38 14.20 -6.73
C LEU A 45 -1.14 13.85 -7.58
N GLU A 46 -1.23 13.93 -8.90
CA GLU A 46 -0.08 13.68 -9.79
C GLU A 46 1.10 14.58 -9.44
N ARG A 47 0.84 15.89 -9.29
CA ARG A 47 1.87 16.86 -8.92
C ARG A 47 2.47 16.60 -7.54
N ILE A 48 1.65 16.13 -6.58
CA ILE A 48 2.10 15.83 -5.22
C ILE A 48 3.00 14.59 -5.21
N LEU A 49 2.72 13.63 -6.09
CA LEU A 49 3.48 12.38 -6.17
C LEU A 49 4.78 12.49 -6.97
N GLN A 50 4.96 13.52 -7.80
CA GLN A 50 6.16 13.65 -8.64
C GLN A 50 7.48 13.53 -7.86
N PRO A 51 7.69 14.20 -6.72
CA PRO A 51 8.94 14.05 -5.96
C PRO A 51 9.18 12.60 -5.49
N TYR A 52 8.14 11.89 -5.09
CA TYR A 52 8.22 10.48 -4.70
C TYR A 52 8.60 9.58 -5.90
N ILE A 53 7.98 9.82 -7.05
CA ILE A 53 8.26 9.08 -8.28
C ILE A 53 9.69 9.31 -8.75
N GLU A 54 10.18 10.57 -8.69
CA GLU A 54 11.57 10.89 -9.02
C GLU A 54 12.56 10.16 -8.09
N ASP A 55 12.28 10.08 -6.79
CA ASP A 55 13.13 9.35 -5.85
C ASP A 55 13.12 7.84 -6.14
N LEU A 56 11.98 7.26 -6.51
CA LEU A 56 11.89 5.85 -6.93
C LEU A 56 12.64 5.60 -8.25
N ARG A 57 12.54 6.53 -9.20
CA ARG A 57 13.26 6.45 -10.48
C ARG A 57 14.78 6.47 -10.27
N ARG A 58 15.27 7.25 -9.29
CA ARG A 58 16.70 7.26 -8.90
C ARG A 58 17.19 5.91 -8.37
N LEU A 59 16.28 5.07 -7.86
CA LEU A 59 16.55 3.69 -7.48
C LEU A 59 16.44 2.70 -8.65
N GLY A 60 16.05 3.17 -9.84
CA GLY A 60 15.82 2.33 -11.01
C GLY A 60 14.43 1.70 -11.04
N ILE A 61 13.49 2.17 -10.21
CA ILE A 61 12.10 1.68 -10.19
C ILE A 61 11.28 2.49 -11.19
N ASN A 62 10.55 1.81 -12.08
CA ASN A 62 9.68 2.45 -13.05
C ASN A 62 8.27 2.57 -12.50
N VAL A 63 7.84 3.78 -12.19
CA VAL A 63 6.51 4.06 -11.63
C VAL A 63 5.69 4.87 -12.61
N GLY A 64 4.51 4.33 -12.98
CA GLY A 64 3.49 5.03 -13.77
C GLY A 64 2.42 5.66 -12.88
N LEU A 65 1.78 6.72 -13.38
CA LEU A 65 0.54 7.26 -12.82
C LEU A 65 -0.59 6.97 -13.79
N ARG A 66 -1.71 6.48 -13.26
CA ARG A 66 -2.94 6.32 -14.03
C ARG A 66 -4.10 7.00 -13.33
N THR A 67 -4.50 8.12 -13.88
CA THR A 67 -5.70 8.83 -13.43
C THR A 67 -6.90 8.35 -14.24
N VAL A 68 -7.95 7.92 -13.56
CA VAL A 68 -9.20 7.44 -14.13
C VAL A 68 -10.39 8.18 -13.52
N ASP A 69 -11.57 8.06 -14.15
CA ASP A 69 -12.80 8.60 -13.57
C ASP A 69 -13.25 7.81 -12.32
N ARG A 70 -14.22 8.37 -11.58
CA ARG A 70 -14.70 7.79 -10.32
C ARG A 70 -15.33 6.40 -10.48
N ALA A 71 -16.03 6.15 -11.59
CA ALA A 71 -16.70 4.88 -11.82
C ALA A 71 -15.66 3.78 -12.09
N GLN A 72 -14.71 4.05 -12.96
CA GLN A 72 -13.57 3.19 -13.24
C GLN A 72 -12.72 2.94 -11.98
N TYR A 73 -12.43 4.00 -11.21
CA TYR A 73 -11.67 3.88 -9.97
C TYR A 73 -12.35 2.93 -8.99
N LYS A 74 -13.65 3.13 -8.75
CA LYS A 74 -14.44 2.25 -7.86
C LYS A 74 -14.45 0.81 -8.36
N GLN A 75 -14.67 0.57 -9.65
CA GLN A 75 -14.68 -0.76 -10.23
C GLN A 75 -13.34 -1.48 -10.07
N ARG A 76 -12.22 -0.77 -10.28
CA ARG A 76 -10.88 -1.33 -10.12
C ARG A 76 -10.57 -1.61 -8.65
N LEU A 77 -10.96 -0.73 -7.72
CA LEU A 77 -10.83 -0.98 -6.29
C LEU A 77 -11.59 -2.23 -5.85
N ASP A 78 -12.85 -2.38 -6.30
CA ASP A 78 -13.70 -3.52 -5.94
C ASP A 78 -13.14 -4.87 -6.40
N ARG A 79 -12.33 -4.86 -7.45
CA ARG A 79 -11.70 -6.06 -8.03
C ARG A 79 -10.24 -6.23 -7.64
N PHE A 80 -9.70 -5.33 -6.81
CA PHE A 80 -8.27 -5.27 -6.50
C PHE A 80 -7.37 -5.17 -7.76
N ASP A 81 -7.88 -4.52 -8.82
CA ASP A 81 -7.18 -4.30 -10.08
C ASP A 81 -6.31 -3.03 -10.02
N PHE A 82 -5.26 -3.09 -9.22
CA PHE A 82 -4.26 -2.02 -9.05
C PHE A 82 -2.99 -2.57 -8.41
N ASP A 83 -1.86 -1.91 -8.67
CA ASP A 83 -0.60 -2.17 -7.96
C ASP A 83 -0.51 -1.33 -6.69
N MET A 84 -0.81 -0.04 -6.79
CA MET A 84 -0.81 0.90 -5.68
C MET A 84 -1.95 1.91 -5.81
N VAL A 85 -2.55 2.26 -4.67
CA VAL A 85 -3.58 3.33 -4.56
C VAL A 85 -3.26 4.24 -3.38
N LEU A 86 -3.73 5.49 -3.46
CA LEU A 86 -3.77 6.40 -2.33
C LEU A 86 -5.11 6.26 -1.63
N MET A 87 -5.07 5.93 -0.34
CA MET A 87 -6.26 5.71 0.45
C MET A 87 -6.24 6.55 1.73
N THR A 88 -7.36 7.13 2.07
CA THR A 88 -7.61 7.73 3.38
C THR A 88 -8.49 6.77 4.17
N LEU A 89 -7.94 6.18 5.22
CA LEU A 89 -8.72 5.38 6.17
C LEU A 89 -9.30 6.31 7.23
N GLN A 90 -10.62 6.39 7.25
CA GLN A 90 -11.30 7.16 8.28
C GLN A 90 -11.22 6.42 9.61
N GLN A 91 -10.73 7.10 10.63
CA GLN A 91 -10.57 6.55 11.97
C GLN A 91 -11.44 7.33 12.94
N THR A 92 -12.00 6.64 13.93
CA THR A 92 -12.71 7.24 15.07
C THR A 92 -11.82 7.21 16.30
N LEU A 93 -12.18 8.01 17.32
CA LEU A 93 -11.47 7.96 18.61
C LEU A 93 -11.73 6.64 19.37
N SER A 94 -12.76 5.91 18.98
CA SER A 94 -13.06 4.57 19.50
C SER A 94 -13.04 3.61 18.33
N PRO A 95 -11.88 3.01 18.00
CA PRO A 95 -11.77 2.06 16.91
C PRO A 95 -12.69 0.85 17.13
N GLY A 96 -13.35 0.41 16.09
CA GLY A 96 -14.36 -0.64 16.15
C GLY A 96 -14.42 -1.50 14.88
N LEU A 97 -15.64 -1.78 14.42
CA LEU A 97 -15.90 -2.66 13.29
C LEU A 97 -15.25 -2.22 11.98
N GLU A 98 -14.98 -0.92 11.81
CA GLU A 98 -14.26 -0.40 10.64
C GLU A 98 -12.84 -0.99 10.53
N GLN A 99 -12.16 -1.22 11.65
CA GLN A 99 -10.82 -1.85 11.68
C GLN A 99 -10.88 -3.27 11.13
N TRP A 100 -11.94 -4.01 11.50
CA TRP A 100 -12.18 -5.35 10.97
C TRP A 100 -12.37 -5.35 9.45
N GLN A 101 -13.14 -4.37 8.92
CA GLN A 101 -13.34 -4.21 7.48
C GLN A 101 -12.05 -3.90 6.71
N TYR A 102 -11.12 -3.15 7.33
CA TYR A 102 -9.86 -2.75 6.70
C TYR A 102 -8.79 -3.82 6.75
N PHE A 103 -8.75 -4.65 7.81
CA PHE A 103 -7.53 -5.42 8.12
C PHE A 103 -7.76 -6.91 8.38
N HIS A 104 -9.02 -7.39 8.56
CA HIS A 104 -9.25 -8.79 8.86
C HIS A 104 -9.04 -9.69 7.63
N SER A 105 -8.42 -10.85 7.81
CA SER A 105 -8.09 -11.82 6.76
C SER A 105 -9.29 -12.23 5.89
N SER A 106 -10.48 -12.37 6.48
CA SER A 106 -11.68 -12.73 5.75
C SER A 106 -12.10 -11.70 4.69
N GLN A 107 -11.58 -10.47 4.77
CA GLN A 107 -11.86 -9.40 3.82
C GLN A 107 -10.83 -9.32 2.69
N ALA A 108 -9.70 -10.03 2.79
CA ALA A 108 -8.55 -9.87 1.90
C ALA A 108 -8.84 -10.21 0.42
N THR A 109 -9.82 -11.10 0.16
CA THR A 109 -10.14 -11.58 -1.20
C THR A 109 -11.57 -11.35 -1.63
N ILE A 110 -12.36 -10.62 -0.81
CA ILE A 110 -13.77 -10.36 -1.11
C ILE A 110 -13.89 -9.11 -1.99
N ASN A 111 -14.43 -9.26 -3.20
CA ASN A 111 -14.69 -8.14 -4.09
C ASN A 111 -15.55 -7.07 -3.39
N GLY A 112 -15.13 -5.81 -3.51
CA GLY A 112 -15.80 -4.68 -2.87
C GLY A 112 -15.47 -4.49 -1.39
N SER A 113 -14.60 -5.33 -0.81
CA SER A 113 -14.11 -5.13 0.56
C SER A 113 -13.20 -3.89 0.65
N LYS A 114 -12.95 -3.45 1.88
CA LYS A 114 -12.07 -2.32 2.17
C LYS A 114 -10.65 -2.75 2.57
N ASN A 115 -10.35 -4.04 2.61
CA ASN A 115 -9.01 -4.55 2.87
C ASN A 115 -8.16 -4.47 1.59
N TYR A 116 -7.92 -3.25 1.11
CA TYR A 116 -7.23 -2.99 -0.16
C TYR A 116 -5.77 -3.46 -0.17
N ALA A 117 -5.16 -3.61 1.00
CA ALA A 117 -3.80 -4.11 1.13
C ALA A 117 -3.72 -5.65 1.11
N GLY A 118 -4.87 -6.35 1.09
CA GLY A 118 -4.92 -7.80 1.10
C GLY A 118 -4.33 -8.41 2.36
N ILE A 119 -4.46 -7.74 3.51
CA ILE A 119 -3.90 -8.22 4.78
C ILE A 119 -4.60 -9.53 5.16
N ALA A 120 -3.78 -10.58 5.35
CA ALA A 120 -4.22 -11.89 5.80
C ALA A 120 -3.21 -12.42 6.83
N ASN A 121 -3.34 -11.97 8.08
CA ASN A 121 -2.41 -12.29 9.16
C ASN A 121 -3.18 -12.68 10.43
N PRO A 122 -2.99 -13.91 10.96
CA PRO A 122 -3.73 -14.39 12.12
C PRO A 122 -3.44 -13.58 13.41
N VAL A 123 -2.29 -12.93 13.50
CA VAL A 123 -1.98 -12.04 14.63
C VAL A 123 -2.84 -10.79 14.57
N VAL A 124 -2.99 -10.20 13.38
CA VAL A 124 -3.89 -9.05 13.15
C VAL A 124 -5.32 -9.44 13.46
N ASP A 125 -5.80 -10.61 12.99
CA ASP A 125 -7.15 -11.09 13.25
C ASP A 125 -7.40 -11.25 14.76
N ALA A 126 -6.42 -11.80 15.51
CA ALA A 126 -6.53 -11.97 16.95
C ALA A 126 -6.60 -10.61 17.68
N LEU A 127 -5.82 -9.62 17.25
CA LEU A 127 -5.86 -8.25 17.79
C LEU A 127 -7.19 -7.58 17.51
N LEU A 128 -7.73 -7.71 16.29
CA LEU A 128 -9.03 -7.18 15.92
C LEU A 128 -10.16 -7.78 16.75
N ASN A 129 -10.11 -9.09 17.00
CA ASN A 129 -11.09 -9.75 17.85
C ASN A 129 -11.01 -9.25 19.31
N LYS A 130 -9.80 -9.02 19.83
CA LYS A 130 -9.63 -8.41 21.16
C LYS A 130 -10.15 -6.98 21.20
N LEU A 131 -9.86 -6.18 20.17
CA LEU A 131 -10.37 -4.82 20.03
C LEU A 131 -11.90 -4.76 20.07
N LEU A 132 -12.55 -5.64 19.33
CA LEU A 132 -14.02 -5.70 19.27
C LEU A 132 -14.66 -6.23 20.56
N ALA A 133 -13.96 -7.09 21.31
CA ALA A 133 -14.41 -7.63 22.59
C ALA A 133 -14.14 -6.69 23.77
N ALA A 134 -13.33 -5.64 23.59
CA ALA A 134 -12.92 -4.73 24.66
C ALA A 134 -14.12 -4.01 25.28
N GLN A 135 -14.20 -4.03 26.60
CA GLN A 135 -15.25 -3.41 27.41
C GLN A 135 -14.82 -2.03 27.97
N THR A 136 -13.52 -1.80 28.00
CA THR A 136 -12.92 -0.58 28.56
C THR A 136 -12.04 0.13 27.54
N ARG A 137 -11.77 1.42 27.77
CA ARG A 137 -10.85 2.21 26.95
C ARG A 137 -9.42 1.65 27.00
N ASP A 138 -8.99 1.21 28.17
CA ASP A 138 -7.64 0.69 28.34
C ASP A 138 -7.44 -0.62 27.59
N GLU A 139 -8.43 -1.49 27.56
CA GLU A 139 -8.43 -2.70 26.75
C GLU A 139 -8.40 -2.39 25.24
N GLN A 140 -9.14 -1.36 24.81
CA GLN A 140 -9.11 -0.92 23.40
C GLN A 140 -7.72 -0.40 23.00
N VAL A 141 -7.10 0.44 23.85
CA VAL A 141 -5.77 0.99 23.60
C VAL A 141 -4.71 -0.12 23.58
N ALA A 142 -4.85 -1.14 24.43
CA ALA A 142 -3.91 -2.27 24.47
C ALA A 142 -4.04 -3.20 23.24
N ALA A 143 -5.17 -3.19 22.55
CA ALA A 143 -5.44 -4.02 21.36
C ALA A 143 -5.19 -3.29 20.03
N ALA A 144 -5.14 -1.96 20.05
CA ALA A 144 -4.92 -1.12 18.86
C ALA A 144 -3.43 -0.89 18.60
#